data_8c3b621971c9be1fc2683b6e8c0d4650
#
_entry.id   8c3b621971c9be1fc2683b6e8c0d4650
#
_cell.length_a   1.000
_cell.length_b   1.000
_cell.length_c   1.000
_cell.angle_alpha   90.00
_cell.angle_beta   90.00
_cell.angle_gamma   90.00
#
_symmetry.space_group_name_H-M   'P 1'
#
loop_
_entity.id
_entity.type
_entity.pdbx_description
1 polymer ?
#
loop_
_entity_poly.entity_id
_entity_poly.type
_entity_poly.pdbx_seq_one_letter_code
_entity_poly.pdbx_strand_id
1 'polypeptide(L)'
;MTAIQNKWADMSWFRRVLLILMLVEIVAFGIATAVTVGRWGLEYQGELLYPRTEGDVTWYEGRVDGKNAAFSVAPDGTVEYRWGEYAYGPYQVVEDPTAVPEEFQYSGTGVEIRRDDEVIFRGCRFSDMLFDEDGEPFWEIRAYGHVSDGTIVAEDGQTVSQEEYHAPGFSTLVQVVLEPELTHKGNVGLYLVVTFLALLNLVQILFPEALFKLSLLGRIRSIDIDDAEPSSFYIAMEHIEWVVLAGAGLIF
;
A
#
# COMPACT_ATOMS: atom_id res chain seq x y z
N MET A 1 24.42 27.32 -30.23
CA MET A 1 23.46 26.25 -29.85
C MET A 1 24.21 25.24 -29.01
N THR A 2 23.64 24.79 -27.92
CA THR A 2 24.25 23.76 -27.06
C THR A 2 24.19 22.38 -27.74
N ALA A 3 25.12 21.47 -27.42
CA ALA A 3 25.15 20.12 -27.98
C ALA A 3 23.80 19.37 -27.81
N ILE A 4 23.06 19.68 -26.75
CA ILE A 4 21.73 19.12 -26.47
C ILE A 4 20.69 19.63 -27.48
N GLN A 5 20.74 20.93 -27.85
CA GLN A 5 19.78 21.50 -28.82
C GLN A 5 19.95 20.90 -30.22
N ASN A 6 21.20 20.66 -30.64
CA ASN A 6 21.48 20.00 -31.91
C ASN A 6 20.98 18.57 -31.93
N LYS A 7 21.23 17.81 -30.84
CA LYS A 7 20.79 16.44 -30.72
C LYS A 7 19.27 16.31 -30.71
N TRP A 8 18.56 17.24 -30.05
CA TRP A 8 17.10 17.29 -30.08
C TRP A 8 16.56 17.57 -31.50
N ALA A 9 17.18 18.43 -32.26
CA ALA A 9 16.75 18.74 -33.61
C ALA A 9 16.88 17.54 -34.57
N ASP A 10 17.89 16.70 -34.36
CA ASP A 10 18.16 15.52 -35.21
C ASP A 10 17.32 14.29 -34.83
N MET A 11 16.61 14.31 -33.70
CA MET A 11 15.77 13.21 -33.30
C MET A 11 14.48 13.10 -34.09
N SER A 12 14.05 11.86 -34.38
CA SER A 12 12.73 11.59 -34.95
C SER A 12 11.60 12.04 -34.01
N TRP A 13 10.44 12.37 -34.57
CA TRP A 13 9.26 12.74 -33.79
C TRP A 13 8.91 11.67 -32.73
N PHE A 14 8.96 10.41 -33.12
CA PHE A 14 8.68 9.26 -32.24
C PHE A 14 9.57 9.26 -30.99
N ARG A 15 10.88 9.44 -31.15
CA ARG A 15 11.83 9.49 -30.03
C ARG A 15 11.58 10.67 -29.11
N ARG A 16 11.24 11.85 -29.67
CA ARG A 16 10.90 13.03 -28.85
C ARG A 16 9.66 12.79 -28.00
N VAL A 17 8.61 12.17 -28.56
CA VAL A 17 7.38 11.85 -27.82
C VAL A 17 7.66 10.89 -26.69
N LEU A 18 8.41 9.80 -26.93
CA LEU A 18 8.79 8.85 -25.88
C LEU A 18 9.62 9.51 -24.76
N LEU A 19 10.58 10.34 -25.08
CA LEU A 19 11.36 11.07 -24.07
C LEU A 19 10.49 11.98 -23.20
N ILE A 20 9.55 12.71 -23.81
CA ILE A 20 8.63 13.57 -23.07
C ILE A 20 7.73 12.71 -22.17
N LEU A 21 7.17 11.62 -22.70
CA LEU A 21 6.32 10.69 -21.94
C LEU A 21 7.04 10.20 -20.70
N MET A 22 8.25 9.67 -20.84
CA MET A 22 9.03 9.14 -19.74
C MET A 22 9.40 10.19 -18.69
N LEU A 23 9.73 11.41 -19.13
CA LEU A 23 9.97 12.50 -18.17
C LEU A 23 8.71 12.86 -17.39
N VAL A 24 7.55 12.87 -18.05
CA VAL A 24 6.25 13.10 -17.41
C VAL A 24 5.95 11.99 -16.41
N GLU A 25 6.21 10.74 -16.79
CA GLU A 25 6.03 9.56 -15.88
C GLU A 25 6.89 9.69 -14.62
N ILE A 26 8.18 9.94 -14.77
CA ILE A 26 9.10 10.08 -13.61
C ILE A 26 8.60 11.18 -12.66
N VAL A 27 8.20 12.32 -13.20
CA VAL A 27 7.70 13.45 -12.40
C VAL A 27 6.36 13.13 -11.76
N ALA A 28 5.41 12.57 -12.52
CA ALA A 28 4.08 12.23 -12.02
C ALA A 28 4.13 11.18 -10.92
N PHE A 29 4.89 10.10 -11.12
CA PHE A 29 5.08 9.06 -10.11
C PHE A 29 5.87 9.58 -8.90
N GLY A 30 6.85 10.47 -9.10
CA GLY A 30 7.57 11.12 -8.00
C GLY A 30 6.64 11.94 -7.12
N ILE A 31 5.75 12.73 -7.71
CA ILE A 31 4.75 13.50 -6.98
C ILE A 31 3.76 12.57 -6.27
N ALA A 32 3.24 11.55 -6.97
CA ALA A 32 2.32 10.58 -6.40
C ALA A 32 2.93 9.86 -5.19
N THR A 33 4.19 9.38 -5.32
CA THR A 33 4.91 8.71 -4.23
C THR A 33 5.14 9.66 -3.06
N ALA A 34 5.59 10.89 -3.31
CA ALA A 34 5.80 11.88 -2.24
C ALA A 34 4.51 12.19 -1.46
N VAL A 35 3.38 12.27 -2.17
CA VAL A 35 2.07 12.49 -1.55
C VAL A 35 1.62 11.28 -0.73
N THR A 36 1.78 10.06 -1.27
CA THR A 36 1.31 8.83 -0.59
C THR A 36 2.19 8.44 0.60
N VAL A 37 3.51 8.59 0.50
CA VAL A 37 4.45 8.37 1.62
C VAL A 37 4.29 9.42 2.71
N GLY A 38 3.92 10.65 2.36
CA GLY A 38 3.69 11.72 3.32
C GLY A 38 2.37 11.60 4.11
N ARG A 39 1.48 10.70 3.73
CA ARG A 39 0.17 10.51 4.38
C ARG A 39 0.19 9.26 5.24
N TRP A 40 0.32 9.46 6.55
CA TRP A 40 0.27 8.40 7.55
C TRP A 40 -1.14 8.24 8.07
N GLY A 41 -1.60 7.00 8.19
CA GLY A 41 -2.92 6.66 8.69
C GLY A 41 -2.95 5.26 9.30
N LEU A 42 -4.01 4.99 10.05
CA LEU A 42 -4.33 3.65 10.54
C LEU A 42 -4.82 2.80 9.36
N GLU A 43 -4.21 1.65 9.13
CA GLU A 43 -4.71 0.70 8.13
C GLU A 43 -5.87 -0.11 8.70
N TYR A 44 -6.99 -0.07 7.99
CA TYR A 44 -8.18 -0.85 8.33
C TYR A 44 -8.86 -1.34 7.06
N GLN A 45 -9.06 -2.66 6.94
CA GLN A 45 -9.67 -3.32 5.77
C GLN A 45 -9.04 -2.88 4.43
N GLY A 46 -7.69 -2.73 4.40
CA GLY A 46 -6.93 -2.34 3.21
C GLY A 46 -7.01 -0.85 2.85
N GLU A 47 -7.70 -0.04 3.64
CA GLU A 47 -7.79 1.40 3.47
C GLU A 47 -7.07 2.15 4.60
N LEU A 48 -6.64 3.40 4.32
CA LEU A 48 -6.03 4.26 5.34
C LEU A 48 -7.06 5.23 5.93
N LEU A 49 -7.17 5.18 7.25
CA LEU A 49 -7.92 6.15 8.05
C LEU A 49 -6.94 7.16 8.64
N TYR A 50 -7.13 8.43 8.33
CA TYR A 50 -6.19 9.49 8.69
C TYR A 50 -6.49 10.04 10.09
N PRO A 51 -5.46 10.21 10.95
CA PRO A 51 -5.65 10.72 12.30
C PRO A 51 -6.00 12.22 12.28
N ARG A 52 -6.98 12.57 13.09
CA ARG A 52 -7.39 13.95 13.39
C ARG A 52 -7.73 14.04 14.87
N THR A 53 -7.19 15.04 15.56
CA THR A 53 -7.51 15.29 16.96
C THR A 53 -8.51 16.44 17.07
N GLU A 54 -9.57 16.24 17.83
CA GLU A 54 -10.57 17.25 18.13
C GLU A 54 -10.87 17.23 19.64
N GLY A 55 -10.38 18.25 20.35
CA GLY A 55 -10.33 18.23 21.82
C GLY A 55 -9.40 17.14 22.31
N ASP A 56 -9.91 16.27 23.18
CA ASP A 56 -9.18 15.13 23.74
C ASP A 56 -9.44 13.81 22.96
N VAL A 57 -10.29 13.84 21.93
CA VAL A 57 -10.66 12.67 21.12
C VAL A 57 -9.80 12.60 19.89
N THR A 58 -9.23 11.41 19.63
CA THR A 58 -8.55 11.10 18.38
C THR A 58 -9.50 10.41 17.42
N TRP A 59 -9.63 10.95 16.23
CA TRP A 59 -10.41 10.39 15.13
C TRP A 59 -9.48 9.80 14.09
N TYR A 60 -9.83 8.61 13.58
CA TYR A 60 -9.21 8.03 12.39
C TYR A 60 -10.26 7.97 11.31
N GLU A 61 -10.19 8.88 10.33
CA GLU A 61 -11.24 9.10 9.33
C GLU A 61 -10.78 8.73 7.92
N GLY A 62 -11.65 8.08 7.15
CA GLY A 62 -11.36 7.70 5.78
C GLY A 62 -12.57 7.12 5.05
N ARG A 63 -12.29 6.25 4.10
CA ARG A 63 -13.32 5.51 3.37
C ARG A 63 -12.98 4.04 3.36
N VAL A 64 -13.96 3.21 3.68
CA VAL A 64 -13.92 1.76 3.59
C VAL A 64 -15.07 1.32 2.69
N ASP A 65 -14.79 0.52 1.67
CA ASP A 65 -15.77 0.07 0.68
C ASP A 65 -16.65 1.20 0.11
N GLY A 66 -16.01 2.35 -0.16
CA GLY A 66 -16.66 3.52 -0.76
C GLY A 66 -17.52 4.36 0.18
N LYS A 67 -17.76 3.93 1.42
CA LYS A 67 -18.50 4.69 2.45
C LYS A 67 -17.52 5.38 3.42
N ASN A 68 -17.98 6.46 4.03
CA ASN A 68 -17.22 7.12 5.08
C ASN A 68 -17.09 6.19 6.29
N ALA A 69 -15.87 6.07 6.82
CA ALA A 69 -15.54 5.28 7.97
C ALA A 69 -14.74 6.11 8.98
N ALA A 70 -15.00 5.94 10.27
CA ALA A 70 -14.28 6.65 11.30
C ALA A 70 -14.25 5.84 12.61
N PHE A 71 -13.08 5.74 13.23
CA PHE A 71 -12.94 5.42 14.65
C PHE A 71 -12.81 6.70 15.43
N SER A 72 -13.52 6.82 16.56
CA SER A 72 -13.29 7.87 17.58
C SER A 72 -12.76 7.21 18.83
N VAL A 73 -11.63 7.69 19.34
CA VAL A 73 -10.95 7.17 20.51
C VAL A 73 -10.83 8.27 21.55
N ALA A 74 -11.46 8.07 22.69
CA ALA A 74 -11.37 8.97 23.83
C ALA A 74 -10.22 8.57 24.78
N PRO A 75 -9.71 9.49 25.63
CA PRO A 75 -8.59 9.24 26.54
C PRO A 75 -8.84 8.14 27.59
N ASP A 76 -10.10 7.86 27.89
CA ASP A 76 -10.52 6.83 28.84
C ASP A 76 -10.57 5.42 28.22
N GLY A 77 -10.17 5.28 26.94
CA GLY A 77 -10.22 4.04 26.20
C GLY A 77 -11.60 3.73 25.57
N THR A 78 -12.53 4.69 25.62
CA THR A 78 -13.80 4.54 24.90
C THR A 78 -13.57 4.70 23.40
N VAL A 79 -14.06 3.72 22.62
CA VAL A 79 -13.95 3.72 21.17
C VAL A 79 -15.31 3.45 20.53
N GLU A 80 -15.63 4.24 19.52
CA GLU A 80 -16.77 4.01 18.60
C GLU A 80 -16.24 3.85 17.19
N TYR A 81 -16.89 2.99 16.41
CA TYR A 81 -16.65 2.89 14.97
C TYR A 81 -17.91 3.25 14.20
N ARG A 82 -17.76 4.00 13.13
CA ARG A 82 -18.87 4.37 12.23
C ARG A 82 -18.52 4.00 10.80
N TRP A 83 -19.46 3.36 10.11
CA TRP A 83 -19.35 3.04 8.70
C TRP A 83 -20.64 3.37 7.97
N GLY A 84 -20.64 4.43 7.16
CA GLY A 84 -21.83 4.96 6.53
C GLY A 84 -22.88 5.37 7.56
N GLU A 85 -23.99 4.65 7.60
CA GLU A 85 -25.13 4.87 8.52
C GLU A 85 -25.02 4.04 9.80
N TYR A 86 -24.11 3.05 9.84
CA TYR A 86 -23.97 2.13 10.96
C TYR A 86 -23.00 2.70 12.00
N ALA A 87 -23.35 2.49 13.27
CA ALA A 87 -22.53 2.85 14.42
C ALA A 87 -22.34 1.63 15.33
N TYR A 88 -21.11 1.37 15.72
CA TYR A 88 -20.70 0.24 16.55
C TYR A 88 -20.09 0.74 17.85
N GLY A 89 -20.53 0.21 18.97
CA GLY A 89 -20.10 0.63 20.29
C GLY A 89 -21.15 1.53 20.98
N PRO A 90 -20.76 2.35 22.00
CA PRO A 90 -19.38 2.49 22.46
C PRO A 90 -18.80 1.20 23.07
N TYR A 91 -17.53 0.97 22.80
CA TYR A 91 -16.74 -0.05 23.51
C TYR A 91 -15.76 0.66 24.43
N GLN A 92 -15.46 0.07 25.57
CA GLN A 92 -14.40 0.53 26.45
C GLN A 92 -13.27 -0.51 26.45
N VAL A 93 -12.09 -0.11 26.03
CA VAL A 93 -10.88 -0.94 26.01
C VAL A 93 -9.93 -0.42 27.09
N VAL A 94 -9.59 -1.27 28.03
CA VAL A 94 -8.68 -0.91 29.13
C VAL A 94 -7.59 -1.96 29.30
N GLU A 95 -6.43 -1.53 29.77
CA GLU A 95 -5.39 -2.46 30.18
C GLU A 95 -5.79 -3.13 31.50
N ASP A 96 -5.68 -4.46 31.54
CA ASP A 96 -5.87 -5.27 32.74
C ASP A 96 -4.68 -6.23 32.93
N PRO A 97 -3.64 -5.82 33.66
CA PRO A 97 -2.47 -6.67 33.88
C PRO A 97 -2.80 -8.03 34.55
N THR A 98 -3.97 -8.14 35.17
CA THR A 98 -4.39 -9.40 35.82
C THR A 98 -4.99 -10.42 34.84
N ALA A 99 -5.26 -10.00 33.61
CA ALA A 99 -5.77 -10.85 32.54
C ALA A 99 -4.67 -11.55 31.72
N VAL A 100 -3.40 -11.35 32.09
CA VAL A 100 -2.26 -11.95 31.36
C VAL A 100 -2.03 -13.38 31.87
N PRO A 101 -2.17 -14.42 31.01
CA PRO A 101 -1.81 -15.80 31.36
C PRO A 101 -0.33 -15.93 31.73
N GLU A 102 0.03 -16.94 32.54
CA GLU A 102 1.43 -17.14 32.97
C GLU A 102 2.42 -17.26 31.81
N GLU A 103 1.99 -17.84 30.70
CA GLU A 103 2.80 -18.04 29.48
C GLU A 103 3.23 -16.73 28.84
N PHE A 104 2.42 -15.67 28.96
CA PHE A 104 2.64 -14.35 28.35
C PHE A 104 3.06 -13.28 29.38
N GLN A 105 3.35 -13.63 30.60
CA GLN A 105 3.60 -12.73 31.73
C GLN A 105 4.69 -11.68 31.45
N TYR A 106 5.67 -11.98 30.61
CA TYR A 106 6.81 -11.08 30.30
C TYR A 106 6.66 -10.28 29.01
N SER A 107 5.67 -10.59 28.18
CA SER A 107 5.58 -10.03 26.83
C SER A 107 4.15 -9.72 26.36
N GLY A 108 3.14 -10.19 27.05
CA GLY A 108 1.75 -9.89 26.75
C GLY A 108 1.25 -8.65 27.46
N THR A 109 0.34 -7.92 26.82
CA THR A 109 -0.41 -6.82 27.43
C THR A 109 -1.82 -7.32 27.75
N GLY A 110 -2.18 -7.33 29.04
CA GLY A 110 -3.52 -7.74 29.47
C GLY A 110 -4.54 -6.68 29.10
N VAL A 111 -5.67 -7.11 28.57
CA VAL A 111 -6.71 -6.24 28.05
C VAL A 111 -8.11 -6.73 28.42
N GLU A 112 -9.01 -5.77 28.66
CA GLU A 112 -10.42 -6.01 28.86
C GLU A 112 -11.23 -5.10 27.93
N ILE A 113 -12.22 -5.69 27.24
CA ILE A 113 -13.15 -4.97 26.37
C ILE A 113 -14.54 -5.08 26.99
N ARG A 114 -15.17 -3.92 27.20
CA ARG A 114 -16.54 -3.83 27.69
C ARG A 114 -17.45 -3.18 26.65
N ARG A 115 -18.73 -3.59 26.72
CA ARG A 115 -19.83 -2.93 26.01
C ARG A 115 -21.01 -2.86 26.95
N ASP A 116 -21.61 -1.67 27.14
CA ASP A 116 -22.74 -1.45 28.07
C ASP A 116 -22.47 -2.03 29.49
N ASP A 117 -21.25 -1.78 30.04
CA ASP A 117 -20.75 -2.29 31.33
C ASP A 117 -20.55 -3.82 31.40
N GLU A 118 -20.84 -4.58 30.34
CA GLU A 118 -20.60 -6.02 30.26
C GLU A 118 -19.19 -6.28 29.66
N VAL A 119 -18.43 -7.18 30.32
CA VAL A 119 -17.16 -7.65 29.78
C VAL A 119 -17.44 -8.62 28.63
N ILE A 120 -17.09 -8.21 27.41
CA ILE A 120 -17.28 -9.02 26.19
C ILE A 120 -16.00 -9.75 25.77
N PHE A 121 -14.84 -9.29 26.24
CA PHE A 121 -13.56 -9.98 26.09
C PHE A 121 -12.66 -9.63 27.27
N ARG A 122 -11.91 -10.61 27.77
CA ARG A 122 -10.85 -10.45 28.75
C ARG A 122 -9.74 -11.46 28.45
N GLY A 123 -8.49 -10.98 28.45
CA GLY A 123 -7.35 -11.79 28.06
C GLY A 123 -6.10 -10.96 27.83
N CYS A 124 -5.21 -11.40 26.98
CA CYS A 124 -4.02 -10.63 26.64
C CYS A 124 -3.78 -10.48 25.13
N ARG A 125 -3.13 -9.39 24.76
CA ARG A 125 -2.55 -9.19 23.42
C ARG A 125 -1.08 -9.57 23.47
N PHE A 126 -0.67 -10.45 22.56
CA PHE A 126 0.73 -10.77 22.31
C PHE A 126 1.00 -10.69 20.81
N SER A 127 1.88 -9.76 20.40
CA SER A 127 2.02 -9.36 18.99
C SER A 127 0.67 -8.90 18.42
N ASP A 128 0.24 -9.45 17.29
CA ASP A 128 -1.02 -9.09 16.61
C ASP A 128 -2.20 -10.00 16.98
N MET A 129 -2.00 -10.89 17.95
CA MET A 129 -2.99 -11.87 18.33
C MET A 129 -3.55 -11.60 19.74
N LEU A 130 -4.83 -11.92 19.91
CA LEU A 130 -5.47 -11.99 21.23
C LEU A 130 -5.47 -13.43 21.74
N PHE A 131 -5.28 -13.56 23.04
CA PHE A 131 -5.37 -14.80 23.79
C PHE A 131 -6.34 -14.60 24.94
N ASP A 132 -7.16 -15.58 25.23
CA ASP A 132 -8.07 -15.53 26.37
C ASP A 132 -7.33 -15.70 27.73
N GLU A 133 -8.07 -15.73 28.84
CA GLU A 133 -7.49 -15.87 30.18
C GLU A 133 -6.83 -17.24 30.41
N ASP A 134 -7.19 -18.25 29.63
CA ASP A 134 -6.61 -19.59 29.69
C ASP A 134 -5.36 -19.74 28.81
N GLY A 135 -4.98 -18.69 28.07
CA GLY A 135 -3.85 -18.67 27.14
C GLY A 135 -4.15 -19.27 25.77
N GLU A 136 -5.41 -19.58 25.49
CA GLU A 136 -5.79 -20.10 24.17
C GLU A 136 -5.94 -18.95 23.16
N PRO A 137 -5.49 -19.14 21.90
CA PRO A 137 -5.64 -18.11 20.88
C PRO A 137 -7.10 -17.76 20.62
N PHE A 138 -7.43 -16.50 20.75
CA PHE A 138 -8.76 -15.99 20.43
C PHE A 138 -8.86 -15.71 18.93
N TRP A 139 -9.57 -16.58 18.21
CA TRP A 139 -9.72 -16.46 16.78
C TRP A 139 -11.00 -15.71 16.42
N GLU A 140 -10.85 -14.45 15.98
CA GLU A 140 -11.93 -13.73 15.30
C GLU A 140 -11.99 -14.08 13.81
N ILE A 141 -11.97 -15.38 13.48
CA ILE A 141 -12.05 -15.80 12.08
C ILE A 141 -13.47 -15.57 11.60
N ARG A 142 -13.65 -14.47 10.88
CA ARG A 142 -14.85 -14.21 10.10
C ARG A 142 -14.51 -14.44 8.63
N ALA A 143 -14.59 -15.69 8.18
CA ALA A 143 -14.42 -16.01 6.77
C ALA A 143 -15.71 -15.65 6.03
N TYR A 144 -15.64 -14.70 5.13
CA TYR A 144 -16.76 -14.27 4.30
C TYR A 144 -16.47 -14.53 2.83
N GLY A 145 -17.45 -15.05 2.11
CA GLY A 145 -17.45 -15.17 0.67
C GLY A 145 -18.36 -14.11 0.03
N HIS A 146 -17.94 -13.54 -1.09
CA HIS A 146 -18.82 -12.70 -1.91
C HIS A 146 -19.40 -13.54 -3.04
N VAL A 147 -20.72 -13.57 -3.14
CA VAL A 147 -21.42 -14.18 -4.28
C VAL A 147 -21.55 -13.14 -5.41
N SER A 148 -21.74 -13.61 -6.64
CA SER A 148 -21.76 -12.78 -7.86
C SER A 148 -22.85 -11.68 -7.87
N ASP A 149 -23.84 -11.78 -7.01
CA ASP A 149 -24.91 -10.79 -6.83
C ASP A 149 -24.59 -9.74 -5.73
N GLY A 150 -23.40 -9.82 -5.11
CA GLY A 150 -23.00 -8.92 -4.03
C GLY A 150 -23.41 -9.37 -2.62
N THR A 151 -24.06 -10.55 -2.50
CA THR A 151 -24.41 -11.12 -1.21
C THR A 151 -23.15 -11.58 -0.47
N ILE A 152 -23.06 -11.27 0.82
CA ILE A 152 -22.00 -11.72 1.71
C ILE A 152 -22.48 -12.99 2.40
N VAL A 153 -21.65 -14.04 2.37
CA VAL A 153 -21.98 -15.35 2.94
C VAL A 153 -20.87 -15.77 3.89
N ALA A 154 -21.23 -16.18 5.11
CA ALA A 154 -20.30 -16.74 6.08
C ALA A 154 -19.91 -18.18 5.71
N GLU A 155 -18.89 -18.73 6.38
CA GLU A 155 -18.37 -20.08 6.11
C GLU A 155 -19.44 -21.18 6.27
N ASP A 156 -20.42 -20.97 7.14
CA ASP A 156 -21.56 -21.88 7.35
C ASP A 156 -22.66 -21.77 6.27
N GLY A 157 -22.48 -20.88 5.28
CA GLY A 157 -23.41 -20.63 4.19
C GLY A 157 -24.56 -19.65 4.54
N GLN A 158 -24.54 -19.04 5.72
CA GLN A 158 -25.55 -18.05 6.10
C GLN A 158 -25.24 -16.70 5.46
N THR A 159 -26.28 -15.97 5.08
CA THR A 159 -26.16 -14.61 4.58
C THR A 159 -25.84 -13.66 5.72
N VAL A 160 -24.77 -12.88 5.58
CA VAL A 160 -24.33 -11.91 6.56
C VAL A 160 -24.78 -10.51 6.15
N SER A 161 -25.29 -9.75 7.09
CA SER A 161 -25.68 -8.36 6.84
C SER A 161 -24.45 -7.47 6.63
N GLN A 162 -24.62 -6.34 5.90
CA GLN A 162 -23.58 -5.34 5.75
C GLN A 162 -23.11 -4.78 7.12
N GLU A 163 -24.04 -4.66 8.05
CA GLU A 163 -23.76 -4.21 9.41
C GLU A 163 -22.83 -5.18 10.14
N GLU A 164 -23.11 -6.47 10.08
CA GLU A 164 -22.28 -7.49 10.71
C GLU A 164 -20.91 -7.64 10.07
N TYR A 165 -20.85 -7.57 8.73
CA TYR A 165 -19.62 -7.69 7.97
C TYR A 165 -18.62 -6.57 8.30
N HIS A 166 -19.10 -5.32 8.49
CA HIS A 166 -18.26 -4.17 8.79
C HIS A 166 -18.05 -3.90 10.28
N ALA A 167 -18.62 -4.72 11.18
CA ALA A 167 -18.37 -4.59 12.60
C ALA A 167 -16.88 -4.77 12.91
N PRO A 168 -16.26 -3.88 13.73
CA PRO A 168 -14.84 -4.00 14.06
C PRO A 168 -14.57 -5.23 14.90
N GLY A 169 -13.44 -5.89 14.66
CA GLY A 169 -12.97 -6.99 15.48
C GLY A 169 -12.33 -6.51 16.79
N PHE A 170 -12.25 -7.39 17.80
CA PHE A 170 -11.66 -7.05 19.09
C PHE A 170 -10.18 -6.72 18.98
N SER A 171 -9.43 -7.43 18.13
CA SER A 171 -8.03 -7.12 17.84
C SER A 171 -7.86 -5.71 17.30
N THR A 172 -8.76 -5.28 16.39
CA THR A 172 -8.78 -3.92 15.86
C THR A 172 -9.10 -2.90 16.96
N LEU A 173 -10.10 -3.16 17.81
CA LEU A 173 -10.45 -2.25 18.92
C LEU A 173 -9.27 -2.05 19.87
N VAL A 174 -8.59 -3.14 20.25
CA VAL A 174 -7.40 -3.09 21.12
C VAL A 174 -6.26 -2.33 20.45
N GLN A 175 -5.99 -2.60 19.17
CA GLN A 175 -4.93 -1.92 18.41
C GLN A 175 -5.18 -0.42 18.32
N VAL A 176 -6.39 -0.02 17.95
CA VAL A 176 -6.74 1.40 17.74
C VAL A 176 -6.66 2.20 19.03
N VAL A 177 -6.96 1.59 20.19
CA VAL A 177 -6.96 2.26 21.48
C VAL A 177 -5.57 2.27 22.15
N LEU A 178 -4.91 1.09 22.21
CA LEU A 178 -3.68 0.96 22.99
C LEU A 178 -2.41 1.26 22.19
N GLU A 179 -2.34 0.78 20.94
CA GLU A 179 -1.14 0.91 20.10
C GLU A 179 -1.52 1.15 18.64
N PRO A 180 -2.04 2.34 18.28
CA PRO A 180 -2.39 2.61 16.90
C PRO A 180 -1.15 2.67 16.00
N GLU A 181 -0.95 1.64 15.19
CA GLU A 181 0.12 1.59 14.21
C GLU A 181 -0.25 2.39 12.97
N LEU A 182 0.46 3.50 12.77
CA LEU A 182 0.27 4.32 11.57
C LEU A 182 1.19 3.84 10.46
N THR A 183 0.64 3.66 9.27
CA THR A 183 1.35 3.27 8.06
C THR A 183 1.06 4.22 6.90
N HIS A 184 1.68 4.01 5.75
CA HIS A 184 1.46 4.77 4.52
C HIS A 184 1.35 3.84 3.31
N LYS A 185 0.58 4.21 2.29
CA LYS A 185 0.40 3.41 1.06
C LYS A 185 1.56 3.54 0.05
N GLY A 186 2.42 4.53 0.17
CA GLY A 186 3.51 4.76 -0.78
C GLY A 186 4.64 3.74 -0.66
N ASN A 187 5.12 3.23 -1.79
CA ASN A 187 6.27 2.34 -1.86
C ASN A 187 7.45 3.03 -2.54
N VAL A 188 8.36 3.58 -1.73
CA VAL A 188 9.58 4.25 -2.21
C VAL A 188 10.48 3.29 -2.99
N GLY A 189 10.58 2.03 -2.57
CA GLY A 189 11.40 1.03 -3.26
C GLY A 189 10.92 0.79 -4.68
N LEU A 190 9.61 0.62 -4.86
CA LEU A 190 9.00 0.46 -6.18
C LEU A 190 9.22 1.69 -7.06
N TYR A 191 9.03 2.90 -6.53
CA TYR A 191 9.32 4.13 -7.25
C TYR A 191 10.77 4.22 -7.72
N LEU A 192 11.74 3.85 -6.87
CA LEU A 192 13.15 3.84 -7.26
C LEU A 192 13.44 2.85 -8.39
N VAL A 193 12.84 1.66 -8.35
CA VAL A 193 12.99 0.65 -9.42
C VAL A 193 12.40 1.17 -10.74
N VAL A 194 11.18 1.70 -10.72
CA VAL A 194 10.53 2.25 -11.92
C VAL A 194 11.34 3.42 -12.48
N THR A 195 11.79 4.33 -11.61
CA THR A 195 12.63 5.48 -12.02
C THR A 195 13.95 5.02 -12.63
N PHE A 196 14.60 4.00 -12.05
CA PHE A 196 15.84 3.45 -12.61
C PHE A 196 15.62 2.85 -14.00
N LEU A 197 14.56 2.05 -14.20
CA LEU A 197 14.20 1.51 -15.51
C LEU A 197 13.89 2.61 -16.53
N ALA A 198 13.16 3.63 -16.11
CA ALA A 198 12.88 4.79 -16.95
C ALA A 198 14.15 5.55 -17.36
N LEU A 199 15.09 5.74 -16.44
CA LEU A 199 16.39 6.36 -16.74
C LEU A 199 17.23 5.51 -17.69
N LEU A 200 17.25 4.18 -17.54
CA LEU A 200 17.90 3.28 -18.50
C LEU A 200 17.30 3.42 -19.89
N ASN A 201 15.98 3.45 -19.99
CA ASN A 201 15.29 3.63 -21.26
C ASN A 201 15.59 5.02 -21.88
N LEU A 202 15.64 6.07 -21.07
CA LEU A 202 16.07 7.41 -21.53
C LEU A 202 17.48 7.38 -22.13
N VAL A 203 18.42 6.67 -21.51
CA VAL A 203 19.78 6.52 -22.03
C VAL A 203 19.78 5.77 -23.37
N GLN A 204 18.99 4.70 -23.51
CA GLN A 204 18.85 3.96 -24.76
C GLN A 204 18.28 4.84 -25.88
N ILE A 205 17.22 5.61 -25.63
CA ILE A 205 16.62 6.51 -26.60
C ILE A 205 17.59 7.66 -27.01
N LEU A 206 18.37 8.17 -26.05
CA LEU A 206 19.30 9.27 -26.29
C LEU A 206 20.58 8.83 -27.04
N PHE A 207 21.05 7.60 -26.80
CA PHE A 207 22.37 7.12 -27.27
C PHE A 207 22.32 5.75 -27.96
N PRO A 208 21.37 5.49 -28.89
CA PRO A 208 21.21 4.16 -29.49
C PRO A 208 22.47 3.70 -30.21
N GLU A 209 23.11 4.54 -31.02
CA GLU A 209 24.34 4.19 -31.76
C GLU A 209 25.50 3.85 -30.81
N ALA A 210 25.68 4.63 -29.74
CA ALA A 210 26.72 4.37 -28.76
C ALA A 210 26.51 3.05 -28.04
N LEU A 211 25.27 2.72 -27.66
CA LEU A 211 24.92 1.47 -27.01
C LEU A 211 25.02 0.28 -27.97
N PHE A 212 24.65 0.46 -29.25
CA PHE A 212 24.86 -0.54 -30.27
C PHE A 212 26.36 -0.88 -30.40
N LYS A 213 27.21 0.14 -30.59
CA LYS A 213 28.67 -0.04 -30.68
C LYS A 213 29.25 -0.69 -29.41
N LEU A 214 28.77 -0.29 -28.22
CA LEU A 214 29.15 -0.87 -26.94
C LEU A 214 28.77 -2.36 -26.87
N SER A 215 27.60 -2.73 -27.38
CA SER A 215 27.13 -4.12 -27.40
C SER A 215 27.99 -5.04 -28.30
N LEU A 216 28.64 -4.46 -29.31
CA LEU A 216 29.54 -5.19 -30.20
C LEU A 216 30.91 -5.45 -29.57
N LEU A 217 31.41 -4.54 -28.71
CA LEU A 217 32.71 -4.68 -28.04
C LEU A 217 32.87 -5.99 -27.27
N GLY A 218 31.78 -6.49 -26.70
CA GLY A 218 31.79 -7.76 -25.93
C GLY A 218 31.56 -9.01 -26.76
N ARG A 219 31.15 -8.88 -28.04
CA ARG A 219 30.69 -10.02 -28.87
C ARG A 219 31.57 -10.32 -30.09
N ILE A 220 32.28 -9.31 -30.61
CA ILE A 220 33.00 -9.43 -31.89
C ILE A 220 34.43 -8.93 -31.73
N ARG A 221 35.42 -9.78 -32.10
CA ARG A 221 36.85 -9.52 -31.88
C ARG A 221 37.59 -8.96 -33.12
N SER A 222 36.95 -8.90 -34.29
CA SER A 222 37.63 -8.66 -35.56
C SER A 222 36.89 -7.75 -36.56
N ILE A 223 36.00 -6.86 -36.11
CA ILE A 223 35.33 -5.89 -36.97
C ILE A 223 35.74 -4.48 -36.51
N ASP A 224 35.93 -3.58 -37.48
CA ASP A 224 36.05 -2.15 -37.20
C ASP A 224 34.67 -1.65 -36.68
N ILE A 225 34.58 -1.42 -35.38
CA ILE A 225 33.35 -1.07 -34.69
C ILE A 225 32.84 0.31 -35.11
N ASP A 226 33.73 1.17 -35.60
CA ASP A 226 33.38 2.53 -35.99
C ASP A 226 32.56 2.56 -37.29
N ASP A 227 32.74 1.54 -38.18
CA ASP A 227 32.00 1.40 -39.41
C ASP A 227 30.75 0.49 -39.30
N ALA A 228 30.46 -0.02 -38.11
CA ALA A 228 29.33 -0.91 -37.93
C ALA A 228 27.99 -0.12 -37.86
N GLU A 229 27.05 -0.51 -38.74
CA GLU A 229 25.71 0.03 -38.77
C GLU A 229 24.67 -1.00 -38.22
N PRO A 230 23.67 -0.58 -37.42
CA PRO A 230 22.63 -1.48 -36.95
C PRO A 230 21.72 -1.92 -38.11
N SER A 231 21.35 -3.20 -38.12
CA SER A 231 20.39 -3.72 -39.11
C SER A 231 18.99 -3.15 -38.88
N SER A 232 18.16 -3.12 -39.93
CA SER A 232 16.76 -2.68 -39.81
C SER A 232 15.94 -3.48 -38.77
N PHE A 233 16.27 -4.78 -38.65
CA PHE A 233 15.67 -5.65 -37.61
C PHE A 233 16.08 -5.21 -36.18
N TYR A 234 17.37 -4.90 -35.98
CA TYR A 234 17.85 -4.40 -34.69
C TYR A 234 17.14 -3.08 -34.30
N ILE A 235 17.03 -2.13 -35.23
CA ILE A 235 16.35 -0.85 -35.02
C ILE A 235 14.87 -1.08 -34.67
N ALA A 236 14.20 -2.01 -35.33
CA ALA A 236 12.80 -2.34 -35.03
C ALA A 236 12.63 -2.94 -33.62
N MET A 237 13.50 -3.86 -33.23
CA MET A 237 13.48 -4.45 -31.87
C MET A 237 13.78 -3.42 -30.79
N GLU A 238 14.72 -2.53 -31.02
CA GLU A 238 15.05 -1.43 -30.13
C GLU A 238 13.85 -0.50 -29.90
N HIS A 239 13.10 -0.15 -30.96
CA HIS A 239 11.87 0.63 -30.84
C HIS A 239 10.78 -0.08 -30.03
N ILE A 240 10.65 -1.41 -30.21
CA ILE A 240 9.70 -2.22 -29.42
C ILE A 240 10.12 -2.21 -27.93
N GLU A 241 11.41 -2.40 -27.66
CA GLU A 241 11.94 -2.38 -26.29
C GLU A 241 11.65 -1.03 -25.59
N TRP A 242 11.87 0.08 -26.26
CA TRP A 242 11.55 1.40 -25.72
C TRP A 242 10.09 1.59 -25.35
N VAL A 243 9.18 1.08 -26.20
CA VAL A 243 7.72 1.16 -25.94
C VAL A 243 7.33 0.23 -24.78
N VAL A 244 7.91 -0.98 -24.73
CA VAL A 244 7.65 -1.94 -23.66
C VAL A 244 8.11 -1.40 -22.30
N LEU A 245 9.32 -0.82 -22.26
CA LEU A 245 9.85 -0.23 -21.02
C LEU A 245 9.06 1.01 -20.57
N ALA A 246 8.62 1.86 -21.52
CA ALA A 246 7.74 2.98 -21.21
C ALA A 246 6.37 2.48 -20.71
N GLY A 247 5.80 1.46 -21.34
CA GLY A 247 4.53 0.88 -20.92
C GLY A 247 4.60 0.14 -19.58
N ALA A 248 5.73 -0.48 -19.26
CA ALA A 248 5.93 -1.15 -17.98
C ALA A 248 5.85 -0.18 -16.79
N GLY A 249 6.34 1.06 -16.96
CA GLY A 249 6.22 2.10 -15.94
C GLY A 249 4.78 2.53 -15.62
N LEU A 250 3.82 2.29 -16.53
CA LEU A 250 2.41 2.64 -16.34
C LEU A 250 1.60 1.55 -15.63
N ILE A 251 2.14 0.33 -15.50
CA ILE A 251 1.43 -0.83 -14.92
C ILE A 251 1.68 -0.94 -13.40
N PHE A 252 2.76 -0.34 -12.92
CA PHE A 252 3.16 -0.32 -11.51
C PHE A 252 2.82 1.01 -10.84
#